data_67f35b160acc9c43e4c3501627d27796
#
_entry.id   67f35b160acc9c43e4c3501627d27796
#
_cell.length_a   1.000
_cell.length_b   1.000
_cell.length_c   1.000
_cell.angle_alpha   90.00
_cell.angle_beta   90.00
_cell.angle_gamma   90.00
#
_symmetry.space_group_name_H-M   'P 1'
#
loop_
_entity.id
_entity.type
_entity.pdbx_description
1 polymer ?
#
loop_
_entity_poly.entity_id
_entity_poly.type
_entity_poly.pdbx_seq_one_letter_code
_entity_poly.pdbx_strand_id
1 'polypeptide(L)'
;MKKRVFSLLLALTLLLCALPLPVHAAANEITVYNWGQYISDGTDESLDVIQAFEEETGIKVNYLTFDSNESMYTKLKTGGTTFDVIIPSDYMIAKLISEDMLEPLDFANIPNYEYIDEAFRNQAYDPQNAYSVPYTWGTVGLIYNKNYVSEEDAQSWSCLWTVSYT
;
A
#
# COMPACT_ATOMS: atom_id res chain seq x y z
N MET A 1 34.98 15.50 -52.79
CA MET A 1 34.48 14.26 -52.19
C MET A 1 34.30 14.36 -50.68
N LYS A 2 35.26 14.79 -49.87
CA LYS A 2 35.17 14.85 -48.40
C LYS A 2 33.97 15.67 -47.86
N LYS A 3 33.65 16.84 -48.44
CA LYS A 3 32.50 17.68 -48.02
C LYS A 3 31.15 17.01 -48.26
N ARG A 4 30.97 16.26 -49.34
CA ARG A 4 29.70 15.53 -49.65
C ARG A 4 29.51 14.32 -48.74
N VAL A 5 30.58 13.64 -48.35
CA VAL A 5 30.52 12.53 -47.38
C VAL A 5 30.17 13.03 -45.99
N PHE A 6 30.72 14.18 -45.56
CA PHE A 6 30.41 14.79 -44.29
C PHE A 6 28.92 15.28 -44.20
N SER A 7 28.42 15.85 -45.29
CA SER A 7 26.99 16.27 -45.37
C SER A 7 26.04 15.09 -45.34
N LEU A 8 26.38 13.98 -45.98
CA LEU A 8 25.61 12.73 -45.95
C LEU A 8 25.59 12.08 -44.57
N LEU A 9 26.75 12.06 -43.87
CA LEU A 9 26.87 11.58 -42.50
C LEU A 9 26.02 12.41 -41.52
N LEU A 10 26.07 13.76 -41.65
CA LEU A 10 25.30 14.66 -40.82
C LEU A 10 23.76 14.52 -41.05
N ALA A 11 23.34 14.32 -42.31
CA ALA A 11 21.95 14.07 -42.66
C ALA A 11 21.45 12.71 -42.11
N LEU A 12 22.33 11.69 -42.14
CA LEU A 12 21.98 10.36 -41.59
C LEU A 12 21.86 10.37 -40.08
N THR A 13 22.73 11.12 -39.36
CA THR A 13 22.62 11.27 -37.90
C THR A 13 21.37 12.05 -37.51
N LEU A 14 20.99 13.11 -38.22
CA LEU A 14 19.76 13.85 -38.00
C LEU A 14 18.51 12.99 -38.27
N LEU A 15 18.56 12.11 -39.27
CA LEU A 15 17.46 11.19 -39.59
C LEU A 15 17.30 10.11 -38.52
N LEU A 16 18.40 9.61 -37.91
CA LEU A 16 18.36 8.65 -36.81
C LEU A 16 17.79 9.26 -35.51
N CYS A 17 18.02 10.54 -35.25
CA CYS A 17 17.46 11.25 -34.10
C CYS A 17 15.96 11.58 -34.26
N ALA A 18 15.43 11.52 -35.47
CA ALA A 18 14.01 11.75 -35.77
C ALA A 18 13.14 10.47 -35.67
N LEU A 19 13.74 9.30 -35.44
CA LEU A 19 12.97 8.10 -35.15
C LEU A 19 12.31 8.24 -33.78
N PRO A 20 10.98 8.13 -33.69
CA PRO A 20 10.32 8.10 -32.39
C PRO A 20 10.86 6.88 -31.64
N LEU A 21 11.59 7.15 -30.56
CA LEU A 21 11.89 6.07 -29.62
C LEU A 21 10.55 5.50 -29.15
N PRO A 22 10.37 4.19 -29.09
CA PRO A 22 9.18 3.64 -28.48
C PRO A 22 9.14 4.19 -27.03
N VAL A 23 8.25 5.16 -26.79
CA VAL A 23 7.84 5.47 -25.44
C VAL A 23 7.15 4.18 -24.99
N HIS A 24 7.82 3.38 -24.16
CA HIS A 24 7.11 2.37 -23.41
C HIS A 24 6.05 3.17 -22.64
N ALA A 25 4.79 3.04 -23.06
CA ALA A 25 3.69 3.36 -22.19
C ALA A 25 4.01 2.62 -20.88
N ALA A 26 4.09 3.35 -19.78
CA ALA A 26 4.21 2.74 -18.46
C ALA A 26 3.16 1.62 -18.45
N ALA A 27 3.58 0.41 -18.12
CA ALA A 27 2.63 -0.68 -18.01
C ALA A 27 1.53 -0.19 -17.08
N ASN A 28 0.28 -0.17 -17.56
CA ASN A 28 -0.87 0.24 -16.77
C ASN A 28 -1.15 -0.88 -15.75
N GLU A 29 -0.20 -1.12 -14.87
CA GLU A 29 -0.25 -2.16 -13.86
C GLU A 29 0.38 -1.63 -12.57
N ILE A 30 -0.28 -1.89 -11.45
CA ILE A 30 0.21 -1.61 -10.11
C ILE A 30 0.25 -2.89 -9.28
N THR A 31 1.19 -2.96 -8.35
CA THR A 31 1.30 -4.05 -7.37
C THR A 31 0.83 -3.55 -6.02
N VAL A 32 -0.27 -4.16 -5.52
CA VAL A 32 -0.87 -3.88 -4.22
C VAL A 32 -0.56 -5.01 -3.25
N TYR A 33 -0.11 -4.68 -2.04
CA TYR A 33 0.24 -5.66 -1.01
C TYR A 33 -0.56 -5.40 0.26
N ASN A 34 -1.51 -6.26 0.56
CA ASN A 34 -2.52 -6.06 1.59
C ASN A 34 -2.70 -7.31 2.48
N TRP A 35 -3.48 -7.19 3.52
CA TRP A 35 -3.97 -8.31 4.32
C TRP A 35 -4.93 -9.17 3.52
N GLY A 36 -4.96 -10.48 3.80
CA GLY A 36 -5.73 -11.45 3.01
C GLY A 36 -7.24 -11.24 2.98
N GLN A 37 -7.80 -10.51 3.96
CA GLN A 37 -9.26 -10.35 4.12
C GLN A 37 -9.69 -8.86 4.19
N TYR A 38 -8.88 -7.95 3.69
CA TYR A 38 -9.16 -6.50 3.79
C TYR A 38 -9.77 -5.91 2.52
N ILE A 39 -10.23 -6.74 1.59
CA ILE A 39 -10.87 -6.30 0.37
C ILE A 39 -11.98 -7.28 -0.01
N SER A 40 -13.01 -6.76 -0.63
CA SER A 40 -14.09 -7.55 -1.23
C SER A 40 -13.63 -8.09 -2.58
N ASP A 41 -13.77 -9.40 -2.81
CA ASP A 41 -13.22 -10.12 -3.96
C ASP A 41 -14.30 -10.78 -4.85
N GLY A 42 -15.56 -10.36 -4.71
CA GLY A 42 -16.68 -10.90 -5.47
C GLY A 42 -17.27 -12.19 -4.90
N THR A 43 -16.71 -12.74 -3.81
CA THR A 43 -17.34 -13.86 -3.11
C THR A 43 -18.57 -13.41 -2.31
N ASP A 44 -19.47 -14.35 -1.99
CA ASP A 44 -20.67 -14.09 -1.17
C ASP A 44 -21.55 -12.92 -1.69
N GLU A 45 -21.70 -12.82 -3.02
CA GLU A 45 -22.46 -11.73 -3.67
C GLU A 45 -21.91 -10.32 -3.41
N SER A 46 -20.67 -10.22 -2.95
CA SER A 46 -20.01 -8.95 -2.73
C SER A 46 -19.43 -8.37 -4.05
N LEU A 47 -19.11 -7.09 -4.05
CA LEU A 47 -18.43 -6.46 -5.18
C LEU A 47 -16.98 -6.96 -5.29
N ASP A 48 -16.55 -7.39 -6.48
CA ASP A 48 -15.13 -7.54 -6.78
C ASP A 48 -14.50 -6.16 -7.00
N VAL A 49 -13.84 -5.65 -5.97
CA VAL A 49 -13.27 -4.29 -5.97
C VAL A 49 -12.09 -4.18 -6.93
N ILE A 50 -11.29 -5.24 -7.08
CA ILE A 50 -10.15 -5.25 -8.00
C ILE A 50 -10.66 -5.20 -9.44
N GLN A 51 -11.59 -6.05 -9.79
CA GLN A 51 -12.19 -6.06 -11.13
C GLN A 51 -12.84 -4.70 -11.44
N ALA A 52 -13.63 -4.15 -10.52
CA ALA A 52 -14.30 -2.86 -10.71
C ALA A 52 -13.29 -1.73 -10.93
N PHE A 53 -12.19 -1.71 -10.17
CA PHE A 53 -11.11 -0.74 -10.36
C PHE A 53 -10.43 -0.88 -11.73
N GLU A 54 -10.13 -2.11 -12.15
CA GLU A 54 -9.52 -2.38 -13.45
C GLU A 54 -10.43 -1.95 -14.61
N GLU A 55 -11.74 -2.21 -14.50
CA GLU A 55 -12.73 -1.82 -15.50
C GLU A 55 -12.89 -0.29 -15.61
N GLU A 56 -12.87 0.41 -14.46
CA GLU A 56 -13.04 1.87 -14.41
C GLU A 56 -11.79 2.61 -14.89
N THR A 57 -10.59 2.13 -14.51
CA THR A 57 -9.35 2.88 -14.72
C THR A 57 -8.52 2.37 -15.90
N GLY A 58 -8.71 1.14 -16.32
CA GLY A 58 -7.85 0.45 -17.28
C GLY A 58 -6.48 0.05 -16.71
N ILE A 59 -6.27 0.22 -15.38
CA ILE A 59 -5.03 -0.13 -14.68
C ILE A 59 -5.17 -1.56 -14.15
N LYS A 60 -4.24 -2.44 -14.51
CA LYS A 60 -4.17 -3.80 -13.97
C LYS A 60 -3.64 -3.81 -12.55
N VAL A 61 -4.17 -4.69 -11.71
CA VAL A 61 -3.77 -4.83 -10.32
C VAL A 61 -3.17 -6.22 -10.06
N ASN A 62 -1.88 -6.24 -9.79
CA ASN A 62 -1.22 -7.42 -9.23
C ASN A 62 -1.41 -7.42 -7.72
N TYR A 63 -2.45 -8.12 -7.24
CA TYR A 63 -2.82 -8.12 -5.83
C TYR A 63 -2.12 -9.25 -5.08
N LEU A 64 -1.33 -8.89 -4.08
CA LEU A 64 -0.59 -9.81 -3.23
C LEU A 64 -1.04 -9.66 -1.77
N THR A 65 -0.95 -10.73 -1.00
CA THR A 65 -1.33 -10.74 0.41
C THR A 65 -0.19 -11.12 1.33
N PHE A 66 -0.28 -10.65 2.59
CA PHE A 66 0.64 -11.01 3.67
C PHE A 66 -0.14 -11.37 4.95
N ASP A 67 0.50 -12.14 5.81
CA ASP A 67 -0.10 -12.63 7.05
C ASP A 67 0.35 -11.84 8.29
N SER A 68 1.45 -11.09 8.19
CA SER A 68 1.96 -10.23 9.27
C SER A 68 2.73 -9.03 8.73
N ASN A 69 2.75 -7.93 9.50
CA ASN A 69 3.56 -6.75 9.18
C ASN A 69 5.05 -7.10 9.06
N GLU A 70 5.53 -8.03 9.88
CA GLU A 70 6.94 -8.45 9.92
C GLU A 70 7.33 -9.21 8.65
N SER A 71 6.46 -10.10 8.15
CA SER A 71 6.69 -10.82 6.89
C SER A 71 6.66 -9.85 5.69
N MET A 72 5.72 -8.93 5.67
CA MET A 72 5.63 -7.86 4.69
C MET A 72 6.89 -7.00 4.69
N TYR A 73 7.31 -6.50 5.87
CA TYR A 73 8.51 -5.70 6.03
C TYR A 73 9.77 -6.42 5.55
N THR A 74 9.92 -7.71 5.93
CA THR A 74 11.06 -8.53 5.48
C THR A 74 11.12 -8.62 3.97
N LYS A 75 9.97 -8.80 3.32
CA LYS A 75 9.88 -8.87 1.86
C LYS A 75 10.26 -7.53 1.20
N LEU A 76 9.82 -6.40 1.75
CA LEU A 76 10.24 -5.08 1.31
C LEU A 76 11.76 -4.88 1.40
N LYS A 77 12.35 -5.29 2.53
CA LYS A 77 13.79 -5.15 2.79
C LYS A 77 14.66 -6.04 1.91
N THR A 78 14.21 -7.24 1.60
CA THR A 78 15.00 -8.17 0.76
C THR A 78 15.01 -7.77 -0.71
N GLY A 79 14.11 -6.93 -1.13
CA GLY A 79 14.00 -6.48 -2.52
C GLY A 79 13.48 -7.58 -3.46
N GLY A 80 13.62 -7.35 -4.76
CA GLY A 80 13.20 -8.31 -5.78
C GLY A 80 11.75 -8.17 -6.24
N THR A 81 10.92 -7.40 -5.52
CA THR A 81 9.57 -6.99 -5.92
C THR A 81 9.39 -5.53 -5.56
N THR A 82 8.90 -4.74 -6.49
CA THR A 82 8.46 -3.36 -6.24
C THR A 82 6.97 -3.39 -5.91
N PHE A 83 6.57 -2.66 -4.89
CA PHE A 83 5.17 -2.49 -4.49
C PHE A 83 4.81 -1.02 -4.68
N ASP A 84 3.67 -0.75 -5.32
CA ASP A 84 3.16 0.60 -5.54
C ASP A 84 2.29 1.04 -4.37
N VAL A 85 1.53 0.10 -3.78
CA VAL A 85 0.67 0.35 -2.62
C VAL A 85 0.82 -0.78 -1.61
N ILE A 86 0.99 -0.41 -0.34
CA ILE A 86 1.02 -1.36 0.79
C ILE A 86 0.03 -0.92 1.86
N ILE A 87 -0.62 -1.86 2.55
CA ILE A 87 -1.61 -1.57 3.59
C ILE A 87 -1.18 -2.19 4.93
N PRO A 88 -0.17 -1.65 5.60
CA PRO A 88 0.29 -2.13 6.92
C PRO A 88 -0.48 -1.49 8.07
N SER A 89 -0.22 -1.97 9.28
CA SER A 89 -0.66 -1.32 10.50
C SER A 89 0.14 -0.05 10.81
N ASP A 90 -0.43 0.82 11.63
CA ASP A 90 0.08 2.14 12.02
C ASP A 90 1.53 2.14 12.50
N TYR A 91 1.89 1.24 13.43
CA TYR A 91 3.27 1.15 13.95
C TYR A 91 4.29 0.78 12.86
N MET A 92 3.85 0.00 11.86
CA MET A 92 4.71 -0.36 10.74
C MET A 92 4.86 0.81 9.76
N ILE A 93 3.82 1.64 9.57
CA ILE A 93 3.95 2.90 8.81
C ILE A 93 5.00 3.80 9.47
N ALA A 94 4.93 4.01 10.80
CA ALA A 94 5.92 4.80 11.53
C ALA A 94 7.35 4.26 11.31
N LYS A 95 7.51 2.93 11.32
CA LYS A 95 8.80 2.27 11.07
C LYS A 95 9.29 2.53 9.64
N LEU A 96 8.45 2.34 8.64
CA LEU A 96 8.80 2.53 7.24
C LEU A 96 9.16 3.99 6.94
N ILE A 97 8.45 4.97 7.52
CA ILE A 97 8.79 6.39 7.44
C ILE A 97 10.18 6.64 8.05
N SER A 98 10.46 6.10 9.24
CA SER A 98 11.74 6.29 9.92
C SER A 98 12.94 5.71 9.17
N GLU A 99 12.70 4.83 8.22
CA GLU A 99 13.70 4.16 7.38
C GLU A 99 13.71 4.65 5.93
N ASP A 100 13.02 5.76 5.62
CA ASP A 100 12.92 6.36 4.27
C ASP A 100 12.47 5.33 3.21
N MET A 101 11.50 4.48 3.56
CA MET A 101 11.00 3.42 2.67
C MET A 101 9.68 3.76 1.98
N LEU A 102 9.10 4.92 2.23
CA LEU A 102 7.85 5.38 1.64
C LEU A 102 8.06 6.66 0.84
N GLU A 103 7.36 6.77 -0.27
CA GLU A 103 7.28 8.01 -1.04
C GLU A 103 6.19 8.93 -0.50
N PRO A 104 6.40 10.26 -0.47
CA PRO A 104 5.37 11.20 -0.08
C PRO A 104 4.17 11.17 -1.03
N LEU A 105 2.96 11.32 -0.47
CA LEU A 105 1.73 11.38 -1.23
C LEU A 105 1.49 12.77 -1.83
N ASP A 106 1.04 12.80 -3.08
CA ASP A 106 0.51 14.02 -3.71
C ASP A 106 -1.02 14.06 -3.55
N PHE A 107 -1.49 14.81 -2.56
CA PHE A 107 -2.92 14.93 -2.26
C PHE A 107 -3.73 15.64 -3.35
N ALA A 108 -3.09 16.32 -4.31
CA ALA A 108 -3.80 16.84 -5.48
C ALA A 108 -4.39 15.69 -6.33
N ASN A 109 -3.80 14.51 -6.25
CA ASN A 109 -4.25 13.30 -6.93
C ASN A 109 -5.16 12.40 -6.07
N ILE A 110 -5.47 12.81 -4.83
CA ILE A 110 -6.29 12.04 -3.87
C ILE A 110 -7.48 12.90 -3.39
N PRO A 111 -8.38 13.34 -4.28
CA PRO A 111 -9.47 14.24 -3.91
C PRO A 111 -10.41 13.64 -2.86
N ASN A 112 -10.59 12.33 -2.86
CA ASN A 112 -11.47 11.63 -1.92
C ASN A 112 -10.94 11.62 -0.47
N TYR A 113 -9.72 12.11 -0.22
CA TYR A 113 -9.20 12.26 1.14
C TYR A 113 -10.09 13.17 2.01
N GLU A 114 -10.82 14.08 1.41
CA GLU A 114 -11.77 14.95 2.13
C GLU A 114 -12.90 14.18 2.82
N TYR A 115 -13.21 12.95 2.39
CA TYR A 115 -14.23 12.10 3.00
C TYR A 115 -13.70 11.25 4.18
N ILE A 116 -12.41 11.26 4.45
CA ILE A 116 -11.86 10.62 5.66
C ILE A 116 -12.28 11.43 6.88
N ASP A 117 -12.85 10.78 7.90
CA ASP A 117 -13.22 11.42 9.16
C ASP A 117 -11.98 12.05 9.82
N GLU A 118 -12.14 13.26 10.34
CA GLU A 118 -11.06 14.01 10.99
C GLU A 118 -10.43 13.26 12.17
N ALA A 119 -11.20 12.42 12.87
CA ALA A 119 -10.71 11.60 13.96
C ALA A 119 -9.60 10.61 13.55
N PHE A 120 -9.52 10.26 12.26
CA PHE A 120 -8.52 9.33 11.74
C PHE A 120 -7.38 10.02 10.98
N ARG A 121 -7.45 11.36 10.79
CA ARG A 121 -6.38 12.11 10.13
C ARG A 121 -5.28 12.50 11.13
N ASN A 122 -4.09 12.77 10.61
CA ASN A 122 -2.96 13.34 11.35
C ASN A 122 -2.60 12.55 12.63
N GLN A 123 -2.66 11.23 12.54
CA GLN A 123 -2.34 10.35 13.65
C GLN A 123 -0.85 10.39 13.98
N ALA A 124 -0.49 10.01 15.21
CA ALA A 124 0.88 10.13 15.72
C ALA A 124 1.94 9.39 14.88
N TYR A 125 1.55 8.37 14.14
CA TYR A 125 2.44 7.61 13.26
C TYR A 125 2.79 8.35 11.95
N ASP A 126 1.92 9.27 11.50
CA ASP A 126 2.12 10.14 10.34
C ASP A 126 1.38 11.48 10.57
N PRO A 127 1.94 12.41 11.37
CA PRO A 127 1.21 13.56 11.88
C PRO A 127 0.73 14.57 10.83
N GLN A 128 1.20 14.46 9.61
CA GLN A 128 0.82 15.32 8.49
C GLN A 128 0.13 14.54 7.37
N ASN A 129 -0.11 13.24 7.57
CA ASN A 129 -0.53 12.31 6.53
C ASN A 129 0.32 12.42 5.25
N ALA A 130 1.62 12.69 5.41
CA ALA A 130 2.50 12.91 4.27
C ALA A 130 2.76 11.62 3.46
N TYR A 131 2.60 10.45 4.07
CA TYR A 131 2.95 9.15 3.52
C TYR A 131 1.81 8.15 3.50
N SER A 132 0.71 8.44 4.20
CA SER A 132 -0.37 7.47 4.38
C SER A 132 -1.76 8.08 4.33
N VAL A 133 -2.73 7.24 3.92
CA VAL A 133 -4.16 7.51 4.01
C VAL A 133 -4.80 6.41 4.86
N PRO A 134 -5.63 6.74 5.86
CA PRO A 134 -6.36 5.74 6.64
C PRO A 134 -7.24 4.86 5.74
N TYR A 135 -7.09 3.54 5.84
CA TYR A 135 -7.83 2.58 5.05
C TYR A 135 -8.98 1.96 5.85
N THR A 136 -8.66 1.45 7.05
CA THR A 136 -9.62 0.86 7.96
C THR A 136 -9.14 0.99 9.39
N TRP A 137 -10.05 0.83 10.34
CA TRP A 137 -9.73 0.82 11.76
C TRP A 137 -10.52 -0.28 12.46
N GLY A 138 -10.05 -0.69 13.61
CA GLY A 138 -10.71 -1.70 14.42
C GLY A 138 -10.40 -1.53 15.90
N THR A 139 -11.15 -2.23 16.71
CA THR A 139 -10.93 -2.31 18.15
C THR A 139 -10.42 -3.69 18.52
N VAL A 140 -9.51 -3.74 19.48
CA VAL A 140 -9.03 -4.96 20.10
C VAL A 140 -9.67 -5.08 21.48
N GLY A 141 -10.21 -6.25 21.80
CA GLY A 141 -10.88 -6.50 23.08
C GLY A 141 -10.49 -7.85 23.68
N LEU A 142 -10.82 -8.02 24.95
CA LEU A 142 -10.65 -9.29 25.65
C LEU A 142 -11.83 -10.19 25.41
N ILE A 143 -11.60 -11.40 24.93
CA ILE A 143 -12.55 -12.50 24.92
C ILE A 143 -12.15 -13.46 26.02
N TYR A 144 -13.07 -13.78 26.92
CA TYR A 144 -12.81 -14.66 28.05
C TYR A 144 -13.88 -15.72 28.20
N ASN A 145 -13.50 -16.88 28.74
CA ASN A 145 -14.43 -17.95 29.05
C ASN A 145 -15.05 -17.73 30.44
N LYS A 146 -16.35 -17.43 30.49
CA LYS A 146 -17.09 -17.15 31.73
C LYS A 146 -17.12 -18.30 32.76
N ASN A 147 -16.74 -19.52 32.34
CA ASN A 147 -16.64 -20.65 33.26
C ASN A 147 -15.34 -20.63 34.09
N TYR A 148 -14.35 -19.85 33.69
CA TYR A 148 -13.02 -19.82 34.32
C TYR A 148 -12.61 -18.43 34.80
N VAL A 149 -13.16 -17.38 34.19
CA VAL A 149 -12.79 -16.00 34.49
C VAL A 149 -14.07 -15.21 34.81
N SER A 150 -14.08 -14.50 35.92
CA SER A 150 -15.21 -13.65 36.29
C SER A 150 -15.28 -12.39 35.39
N GLU A 151 -16.47 -11.80 35.29
CA GLU A 151 -16.65 -10.53 34.58
C GLU A 151 -15.86 -9.41 35.23
N GLU A 152 -15.72 -9.41 36.57
CA GLU A 152 -14.97 -8.42 37.34
C GLU A 152 -13.48 -8.49 36.98
N ASP A 153 -12.90 -9.70 36.91
CA ASP A 153 -11.49 -9.89 36.53
C ASP A 153 -11.21 -9.50 35.07
N ALA A 154 -12.20 -9.67 34.17
CA ALA A 154 -12.06 -9.38 32.76
C ALA A 154 -12.27 -7.89 32.39
N GLN A 155 -12.57 -7.01 33.35
CA GLN A 155 -12.82 -5.58 33.08
C GLN A 155 -11.55 -4.77 32.74
N SER A 156 -10.39 -5.35 32.93
CA SER A 156 -9.10 -4.67 32.70
C SER A 156 -8.14 -5.57 31.95
N TRP A 157 -7.32 -4.95 31.10
CA TRP A 157 -6.19 -5.62 30.46
C TRP A 157 -5.20 -6.24 31.47
N SER A 158 -5.23 -5.79 32.74
CA SER A 158 -4.40 -6.38 33.80
C SER A 158 -4.70 -7.87 34.05
N CYS A 159 -5.89 -8.34 33.68
CA CYS A 159 -6.23 -9.76 33.81
C CYS A 159 -5.26 -10.68 33.04
N LEU A 160 -4.64 -10.21 31.97
CA LEU A 160 -3.65 -10.98 31.22
C LEU A 160 -2.38 -11.29 32.00
N TRP A 161 -2.10 -10.52 33.08
CA TRP A 161 -0.93 -10.67 33.90
C TRP A 161 -1.21 -11.28 35.29
N THR A 162 -2.47 -11.24 35.73
CA THR A 162 -2.87 -11.58 37.10
C THR A 162 -3.65 -12.87 37.24
N VAL A 163 -4.09 -13.47 36.14
CA VAL A 163 -4.85 -14.73 36.18
C VAL A 163 -3.94 -15.88 36.57
N SER A 164 -4.18 -16.46 37.76
CA SER A 164 -3.61 -17.75 38.16
C SER A 164 -4.39 -18.84 37.41
N TYR A 165 -3.76 -19.48 36.48
CA TYR A 165 -4.31 -20.68 35.83
C TYR A 165 -4.15 -21.88 36.79
N THR A 166 -5.12 -22.09 37.68
CA THR A 166 -5.24 -23.28 38.51
C THR A 166 -6.35 -24.17 37.95
#